data_d3fd5fa5f5c60c590bc7790a36e1d639
#
_entry.id   d3fd5fa5f5c60c590bc7790a36e1d639
#
_cell.length_a   1.000
_cell.length_b   1.000
_cell.length_c   1.000
_cell.angle_alpha   90.00
_cell.angle_beta   90.00
_cell.angle_gamma   90.00
#
_symmetry.space_group_name_H-M   'P 1'
#
loop_
_entity.id
_entity.type
_entity.pdbx_description
1 polymer ?
#
loop_
_entity_poly.entity_id
_entity_poly.type
_entity_poly.pdbx_seq_one_letter_code
_entity_poly.pdbx_strand_id
1 'polypeptide(L)'
;MRFFSLFFATLLAVILLHIPMVAATPITPGDNLVVEGIPPISSDLAQKVERYTQFRSAGISSWHPRKREVLISTRFGDTRQVHLVKSPLASRQQLTFFPEPVRGASFQPTDGNYFVFSKDIGGNEFNQNYRYDLDTGETTLLTDGKSKNSRGVWSNRGERMIYTSTRRTGNDADFYTIEPQNPASDKLLTENEGGGWYGLDWSPDDAKFLALQYVSVNESYLWLIDTSTGEKQRLLPQEGEEKISYDGGIFSKDGKGLYVISDRDSEFSRLAYVELDTLEHTYLSKKFRWDVTAFDLSDDGNYLAFVTNEDGTGVLHILNTATRRFKRLPKLPIGQVYG
;
A
#
# COMPACT_ATOMS: atom_id res chain seq x y z
N MET A 1 15.60 53.26 66.93
CA MET A 1 15.41 53.11 65.46
C MET A 1 16.05 51.86 64.84
N ARG A 2 15.96 50.62 65.46
CA ARG A 2 16.51 49.41 64.91
C ARG A 2 15.50 48.23 64.85
N PHE A 3 14.26 48.46 65.30
CA PHE A 3 13.24 47.36 65.31
C PHE A 3 12.25 47.40 64.11
N PHE A 4 12.24 48.46 63.31
CA PHE A 4 11.34 48.56 62.15
C PHE A 4 11.89 47.94 60.87
N SER A 5 13.18 47.65 60.80
CA SER A 5 13.82 47.15 59.58
C SER A 5 13.73 45.60 59.43
N LEU A 6 13.46 44.86 60.48
CA LEU A 6 13.36 43.36 60.43
C LEU A 6 11.96 42.88 60.04
N PHE A 7 10.93 43.68 60.30
CA PHE A 7 9.54 43.28 59.96
C PHE A 7 9.22 43.39 58.45
N PHE A 8 9.91 44.31 57.75
CA PHE A 8 9.70 44.49 56.30
C PHE A 8 10.45 43.43 55.45
N ALA A 9 11.55 42.92 55.94
CA ALA A 9 12.33 41.88 55.24
C ALA A 9 11.66 40.50 55.29
N THR A 10 10.95 40.18 56.38
CA THR A 10 10.21 38.91 56.52
C THR A 10 8.88 38.90 55.76
N LEU A 11 8.25 40.05 55.55
CA LEU A 11 7.01 40.16 54.75
C LEU A 11 7.29 40.04 53.23
N LEU A 12 8.47 40.49 52.76
CA LEU A 12 8.86 40.36 51.35
C LEU A 12 9.29 38.94 50.96
N ALA A 13 9.80 38.15 51.92
CA ALA A 13 10.22 36.77 51.70
C ALA A 13 9.04 35.78 51.61
N VAL A 14 7.88 36.10 52.20
CA VAL A 14 6.68 35.26 52.17
C VAL A 14 5.84 35.48 50.90
N ILE A 15 5.99 36.61 50.21
CA ILE A 15 5.24 36.92 48.98
C ILE A 15 5.89 36.26 47.74
N LEU A 16 7.15 35.82 47.80
CA LEU A 16 7.86 35.24 46.65
C LEU A 16 7.68 33.70 46.52
N LEU A 17 6.87 33.06 47.33
CA LEU A 17 6.72 31.58 47.35
C LEU A 17 5.36 31.05 46.88
N HIS A 18 4.50 31.91 46.39
CA HIS A 18 3.24 31.46 45.74
C HIS A 18 3.26 31.81 44.26
N ILE A 19 4.18 31.17 43.50
CA ILE A 19 3.94 31.00 42.06
C ILE A 19 2.85 29.93 41.98
N PRO A 20 1.63 30.25 41.53
CA PRO A 20 0.64 29.21 41.29
C PRO A 20 1.25 28.31 40.24
N MET A 21 1.55 27.07 40.62
CA MET A 21 1.86 26.00 39.67
C MET A 21 0.58 25.81 38.86
N VAL A 22 0.49 26.45 37.71
CA VAL A 22 -0.61 26.23 36.76
C VAL A 22 -0.56 24.74 36.45
N ALA A 23 -1.46 23.97 37.05
CA ALA A 23 -1.60 22.56 36.74
C ALA A 23 -1.92 22.47 35.26
N ALA A 24 -1.01 21.83 34.51
CA ALA A 24 -1.23 21.64 33.08
C ALA A 24 -2.56 20.90 32.88
N THR A 25 -3.43 21.44 32.07
CA THR A 25 -4.74 20.87 31.78
C THR A 25 -4.56 19.48 31.14
N PRO A 26 -5.16 18.41 31.70
CA PRO A 26 -5.07 17.11 31.09
C PRO A 26 -5.83 17.07 29.76
N ILE A 27 -5.33 16.25 28.81
CA ILE A 27 -6.03 15.98 27.57
C ILE A 27 -7.20 15.06 27.86
N THR A 28 -8.36 15.37 27.30
CA THR A 28 -9.51 14.46 27.31
C THR A 28 -9.36 13.45 26.16
N PRO A 29 -9.35 12.13 26.44
CA PRO A 29 -9.37 11.13 25.38
C PRO A 29 -10.60 11.30 24.47
N GLY A 30 -10.47 11.01 23.18
CA GLY A 30 -11.61 10.97 22.27
C GLY A 30 -12.57 9.79 22.59
N ASP A 31 -13.81 9.89 22.10
CA ASP A 31 -14.90 8.95 22.43
C ASP A 31 -14.62 7.49 22.04
N ASN A 32 -13.73 7.26 21.08
CA ASN A 32 -13.34 5.93 20.61
C ASN A 32 -12.11 5.35 21.34
N LEU A 33 -11.61 6.01 22.37
CA LEU A 33 -10.45 5.58 23.14
C LEU A 33 -10.82 5.28 24.58
N VAL A 34 -10.64 4.03 25.00
CA VAL A 34 -10.72 3.62 26.40
C VAL A 34 -9.32 3.67 27.01
N VAL A 35 -9.18 4.45 28.09
CA VAL A 35 -7.90 4.64 28.79
C VAL A 35 -8.04 4.11 30.20
N GLU A 36 -7.28 3.06 30.54
CA GLU A 36 -7.24 2.46 31.87
C GLU A 36 -5.81 2.37 32.39
N GLY A 37 -5.62 2.76 33.65
CA GLY A 37 -4.33 2.64 34.33
C GLY A 37 -3.21 3.56 33.83
N ILE A 38 -3.52 4.53 32.96
CA ILE A 38 -2.57 5.52 32.44
C ILE A 38 -2.79 6.86 33.16
N PRO A 39 -1.74 7.50 33.72
CA PRO A 39 -1.87 8.82 34.28
C PRO A 39 -2.37 9.84 33.24
N PRO A 40 -3.14 10.86 33.65
CA PRO A 40 -3.57 11.92 32.75
C PRO A 40 -2.39 12.57 32.03
N ILE A 41 -2.48 12.67 30.71
CA ILE A 41 -1.46 13.31 29.88
C ILE A 41 -1.70 14.82 29.90
N SER A 42 -0.68 15.60 30.24
CA SER A 42 -0.80 17.06 30.24
C SER A 42 -0.78 17.62 28.81
N SER A 43 -1.51 18.71 28.58
CA SER A 43 -1.49 19.46 27.33
C SER A 43 -0.08 19.89 26.91
N ASP A 44 0.79 20.25 27.87
CA ASP A 44 2.17 20.64 27.60
C ASP A 44 3.00 19.48 27.04
N LEU A 45 2.79 18.25 27.57
CA LEU A 45 3.46 17.06 27.06
C LEU A 45 2.98 16.75 25.64
N ALA A 46 1.67 16.80 25.39
CA ALA A 46 1.12 16.63 24.07
C ALA A 46 1.70 17.62 23.07
N GLN A 47 1.71 18.91 23.42
CA GLN A 47 2.26 19.95 22.56
C GLN A 47 3.76 19.77 22.26
N LYS A 48 4.54 19.25 23.22
CA LYS A 48 5.95 18.88 22.97
C LYS A 48 6.08 17.73 21.99
N VAL A 49 5.22 16.71 22.09
CA VAL A 49 5.20 15.54 21.19
C VAL A 49 4.73 15.93 19.79
N GLU A 50 3.75 16.82 19.67
CA GLU A 50 3.23 17.29 18.39
C GLU A 50 4.33 17.78 17.44
N ARG A 51 5.39 18.41 17.94
CA ARG A 51 6.52 18.86 17.12
C ARG A 51 7.15 17.73 16.31
N TYR A 52 7.08 16.50 16.81
CA TYR A 52 7.65 15.31 16.19
C TYR A 52 6.62 14.50 15.39
N THR A 53 5.33 14.66 15.66
CA THR A 53 4.24 13.93 15.02
C THR A 53 3.51 14.72 13.94
N GLN A 54 3.66 16.05 13.90
CA GLN A 54 3.00 16.94 12.93
C GLN A 54 3.70 17.02 11.57
N PHE A 55 4.72 16.18 11.32
CA PHE A 55 5.32 16.13 9.99
C PHE A 55 4.30 15.61 8.96
N ARG A 56 4.41 16.10 7.73
CA ARG A 56 3.49 15.79 6.64
C ARG A 56 4.26 15.16 5.50
N SER A 57 4.40 13.83 5.56
CA SER A 57 4.94 13.08 4.44
C SER A 57 3.95 13.03 3.30
N ALA A 58 4.45 12.98 2.06
CA ALA A 58 3.67 12.72 0.87
C ALA A 58 4.23 11.48 0.18
N GLY A 59 3.37 10.52 -0.14
CA GLY A 59 3.71 9.35 -0.94
C GLY A 59 3.02 9.41 -2.29
N ILE A 60 3.70 8.99 -3.35
CA ILE A 60 3.09 8.83 -4.67
C ILE A 60 2.11 7.66 -4.58
N SER A 61 0.89 7.84 -5.11
CA SER A 61 -0.12 6.81 -5.16
C SER A 61 -0.30 6.27 -6.58
N SER A 62 -0.33 7.14 -7.58
CA SER A 62 -0.53 6.73 -8.97
C SER A 62 -0.12 7.85 -9.94
N TRP A 63 0.48 7.45 -11.06
CA TRP A 63 0.71 8.34 -12.19
C TRP A 63 -0.51 8.35 -13.09
N HIS A 64 -0.83 9.53 -13.64
CA HIS A 64 -1.87 9.63 -14.66
C HIS A 64 -1.37 9.00 -15.97
N PRO A 65 -2.17 8.13 -16.63
CA PRO A 65 -1.69 7.37 -17.79
C PRO A 65 -1.31 8.23 -19.00
N ARG A 66 -1.89 9.43 -19.13
CA ARG A 66 -1.70 10.30 -20.32
C ARG A 66 -1.12 11.67 -20.02
N LYS A 67 -1.13 12.12 -18.76
CA LYS A 67 -0.72 13.48 -18.37
C LYS A 67 0.44 13.39 -17.37
N ARG A 68 1.22 14.44 -17.26
CA ARG A 68 2.24 14.57 -16.22
C ARG A 68 1.62 14.99 -14.87
N GLU A 69 0.62 14.26 -14.46
CA GLU A 69 -0.11 14.45 -13.22
C GLU A 69 0.08 13.24 -12.31
N VAL A 70 0.02 13.44 -11.01
CA VAL A 70 0.20 12.37 -10.05
C VAL A 70 -0.77 12.51 -8.89
N LEU A 71 -1.35 11.40 -8.46
CA LEU A 71 -2.03 11.31 -7.17
C LEU A 71 -0.99 11.08 -6.09
N ILE A 72 -1.11 11.84 -5.01
CA ILE A 72 -0.31 11.66 -3.81
C ILE A 72 -1.22 11.44 -2.60
N SER A 73 -0.74 10.64 -1.65
CA SER A 73 -1.35 10.49 -0.33
C SER A 73 -0.61 11.39 0.66
N THR A 74 -1.30 12.40 1.16
CA THR A 74 -0.76 13.33 2.17
C THR A 74 -1.91 13.94 2.97
N ARG A 75 -1.62 14.84 3.91
CA ARG A 75 -2.64 15.51 4.72
C ARG A 75 -2.43 17.02 4.80
N PHE A 76 -3.51 17.77 4.90
CA PHE A 76 -3.55 19.13 5.46
C PHE A 76 -3.99 19.09 6.92
N GLY A 77 -5.05 18.35 7.21
CA GLY A 77 -5.57 18.08 8.56
C GLY A 77 -4.93 16.85 9.21
N ASP A 78 -5.73 16.08 9.94
CA ASP A 78 -5.26 14.95 10.75
C ASP A 78 -5.16 13.64 9.99
N THR A 79 -5.95 13.46 8.93
CA THR A 79 -6.03 12.22 8.16
C THR A 79 -5.46 12.37 6.75
N ARG A 80 -4.86 11.29 6.25
CA ARG A 80 -4.36 11.23 4.86
C ARG A 80 -5.51 11.20 3.88
N GLN A 81 -5.42 12.04 2.88
CA GLN A 81 -6.38 12.16 1.80
C GLN A 81 -5.67 12.08 0.44
N VAL A 82 -6.43 11.92 -0.63
CA VAL A 82 -5.91 11.95 -2.00
C VAL A 82 -5.76 13.40 -2.44
N HIS A 83 -4.60 13.71 -2.97
CA HIS A 83 -4.30 15.01 -3.57
C HIS A 83 -3.78 14.81 -4.99
N LEU A 84 -4.12 15.74 -5.87
CA LEU A 84 -3.62 15.82 -7.24
C LEU A 84 -2.50 16.85 -7.32
N VAL A 85 -1.40 16.48 -7.99
CA VAL A 85 -0.32 17.39 -8.38
C VAL A 85 -0.21 17.37 -9.90
N LYS A 86 -0.47 18.52 -10.54
CA LYS A 86 -0.62 18.62 -12.02
C LYS A 86 0.71 18.79 -12.77
N SER A 87 1.78 19.13 -12.08
CA SER A 87 3.11 19.25 -12.69
C SER A 87 4.18 19.31 -11.60
N PRO A 88 5.46 19.09 -11.93
CA PRO A 88 6.55 19.32 -10.98
C PRO A 88 6.50 20.74 -10.40
N LEU A 89 6.68 20.86 -9.10
CA LEU A 89 6.62 22.11 -8.32
C LEU A 89 5.24 22.80 -8.25
N ALA A 90 4.19 22.19 -8.82
CA ALA A 90 2.83 22.73 -8.66
C ALA A 90 2.29 22.50 -7.24
N SER A 91 1.31 23.35 -6.88
CA SER A 91 0.54 23.14 -5.65
C SER A 91 -0.24 21.83 -5.70
N ARG A 92 -0.40 21.19 -4.55
CA ARG A 92 -1.27 20.03 -4.40
C ARG A 92 -2.71 20.47 -4.21
N GLN A 93 -3.64 19.84 -4.89
CA GLN A 93 -5.08 20.02 -4.75
C GLN A 93 -5.65 18.82 -4.00
N GLN A 94 -6.26 19.03 -2.83
CA GLN A 94 -6.95 17.97 -2.12
C GLN A 94 -8.24 17.59 -2.86
N LEU A 95 -8.44 16.29 -3.09
CA LEU A 95 -9.61 15.75 -3.80
C LEU A 95 -10.61 15.07 -2.88
N THR A 96 -10.14 14.43 -1.80
CA THR A 96 -11.00 13.72 -0.85
C THR A 96 -10.99 14.38 0.53
N PHE A 97 -12.13 14.33 1.25
CA PHE A 97 -12.35 15.08 2.50
C PHE A 97 -13.09 14.20 3.52
N PHE A 98 -12.63 12.96 3.71
CA PHE A 98 -13.22 12.02 4.66
C PHE A 98 -12.60 12.18 6.06
N PRO A 99 -13.35 11.88 7.13
CA PRO A 99 -12.79 11.81 8.47
C PRO A 99 -11.77 10.68 8.62
N GLU A 100 -11.95 9.57 7.87
CA GLU A 100 -11.01 8.45 7.86
C GLU A 100 -9.89 8.62 6.83
N PRO A 101 -8.73 7.97 7.06
CA PRO A 101 -7.65 7.96 6.08
C PRO A 101 -8.05 7.27 4.77
N VAL A 102 -7.73 7.90 3.65
CA VAL A 102 -7.88 7.30 2.32
C VAL A 102 -6.58 6.61 1.92
N ARG A 103 -6.70 5.42 1.34
CA ARG A 103 -5.58 4.56 0.97
C ARG A 103 -5.69 4.11 -0.49
N GLY A 104 -4.55 3.79 -1.09
CA GLY A 104 -4.46 3.04 -2.33
C GLY A 104 -5.13 3.70 -3.55
N ALA A 105 -5.09 5.02 -3.67
CA ALA A 105 -5.64 5.70 -4.84
C ALA A 105 -4.87 5.30 -6.11
N SER A 106 -5.62 4.91 -7.16
CA SER A 106 -5.09 4.45 -8.44
C SER A 106 -5.94 5.01 -9.57
N PHE A 107 -5.33 5.75 -10.50
CA PHE A 107 -6.03 6.17 -11.71
C PHE A 107 -6.54 4.97 -12.50
N GLN A 108 -7.64 5.17 -13.20
CA GLN A 108 -8.02 4.29 -14.28
C GLN A 108 -6.88 4.29 -15.35
N PRO A 109 -6.33 3.11 -15.72
CA PRO A 109 -5.01 3.03 -16.35
C PRO A 109 -4.91 3.45 -17.80
N THR A 110 -6.03 3.70 -18.50
CA THR A 110 -6.02 4.07 -19.92
C THR A 110 -6.33 5.55 -20.15
N ASP A 111 -7.40 6.08 -19.57
CA ASP A 111 -7.84 7.46 -19.78
C ASP A 111 -7.56 8.38 -18.59
N GLY A 112 -7.55 7.83 -17.37
CA GLY A 112 -7.30 8.58 -16.15
C GLY A 112 -8.42 9.57 -15.77
N ASN A 113 -9.63 9.43 -16.30
CA ASN A 113 -10.75 10.34 -16.03
C ASN A 113 -11.34 10.18 -14.63
N TYR A 114 -11.03 9.08 -13.98
CA TYR A 114 -11.37 8.80 -12.59
C TYR A 114 -10.27 8.00 -11.92
N PHE A 115 -10.33 7.89 -10.61
CA PHE A 115 -9.49 6.98 -9.84
C PHE A 115 -10.33 6.15 -8.87
N VAL A 116 -9.79 5.00 -8.48
CA VAL A 116 -10.35 4.16 -7.43
C VAL A 116 -9.48 4.28 -6.18
N PHE A 117 -10.11 4.31 -5.02
CA PHE A 117 -9.42 4.36 -3.74
C PHE A 117 -10.16 3.49 -2.71
N SER A 118 -9.52 3.22 -1.58
CA SER A 118 -10.14 2.48 -0.49
C SER A 118 -10.08 3.24 0.82
N LYS A 119 -11.10 3.05 1.65
CA LYS A 119 -11.16 3.51 3.03
C LYS A 119 -12.06 2.60 3.86
N ASP A 120 -11.84 2.59 5.15
CA ASP A 120 -12.75 1.98 6.11
C ASP A 120 -13.71 3.03 6.72
N ILE A 121 -14.52 2.62 7.67
CA ILE A 121 -15.43 3.49 8.41
C ILE A 121 -15.10 3.35 9.90
N GLY A 122 -14.73 4.47 10.52
CA GLY A 122 -14.45 4.52 11.96
C GLY A 122 -13.26 3.66 12.42
N GLY A 123 -12.35 3.27 11.52
CA GLY A 123 -11.18 2.45 11.84
C GLY A 123 -11.48 0.97 12.03
N ASN A 124 -12.59 0.45 11.49
CA ASN A 124 -13.00 -0.95 11.62
C ASN A 124 -12.19 -1.92 10.75
N GLU A 125 -11.28 -1.42 9.88
CA GLU A 125 -10.43 -2.19 8.95
C GLU A 125 -11.20 -2.98 7.87
N PHE A 126 -12.52 -2.76 7.75
CA PHE A 126 -13.34 -3.30 6.67
C PHE A 126 -13.34 -2.34 5.50
N ASN A 127 -12.24 -2.30 4.77
CA ASN A 127 -12.06 -1.38 3.66
C ASN A 127 -13.12 -1.57 2.57
N GLN A 128 -13.63 -0.45 2.07
CA GLN A 128 -14.51 -0.39 0.92
C GLN A 128 -13.80 0.31 -0.23
N ASN A 129 -14.06 -0.13 -1.45
CA ASN A 129 -13.53 0.50 -2.65
C ASN A 129 -14.53 1.53 -3.19
N TYR A 130 -14.02 2.67 -3.62
CA TYR A 130 -14.78 3.80 -4.14
C TYR A 130 -14.18 4.28 -5.45
N ARG A 131 -15.01 4.75 -6.37
CA ARG A 131 -14.60 5.52 -7.54
C ARG A 131 -14.78 7.01 -7.25
N TYR A 132 -13.80 7.81 -7.63
CA TYR A 132 -13.87 9.28 -7.65
C TYR A 132 -13.78 9.78 -9.08
N ASP A 133 -14.78 10.48 -9.53
CA ASP A 133 -14.83 11.11 -10.86
C ASP A 133 -14.13 12.48 -10.80
N LEU A 134 -13.17 12.71 -11.70
CA LEU A 134 -12.35 13.93 -11.67
C LEU A 134 -13.09 15.17 -12.21
N ASP A 135 -14.07 14.98 -13.09
CA ASP A 135 -14.80 16.09 -13.70
C ASP A 135 -15.91 16.59 -12.76
N THR A 136 -16.62 15.67 -12.11
CA THR A 136 -17.76 16.00 -11.24
C THR A 136 -17.41 16.10 -9.78
N GLY A 137 -16.33 15.43 -9.33
CA GLY A 137 -15.99 15.27 -7.91
C GLY A 137 -16.87 14.24 -7.18
N GLU A 138 -17.72 13.52 -7.91
CA GLU A 138 -18.63 12.53 -7.34
C GLU A 138 -17.87 11.29 -6.86
N THR A 139 -18.30 10.76 -5.71
CA THR A 139 -17.75 9.52 -5.14
C THR A 139 -18.82 8.44 -5.15
N THR A 140 -18.52 7.30 -5.79
CA THR A 140 -19.40 6.14 -5.92
C THR A 140 -18.82 4.97 -5.14
N LEU A 141 -19.61 4.34 -4.25
CA LEU A 141 -19.24 3.08 -3.58
C LEU A 141 -19.28 1.94 -4.60
N LEU A 142 -18.19 1.16 -4.66
CA LEU A 142 -18.04 0.02 -5.59
C LEU A 142 -18.29 -1.34 -4.95
N THR A 143 -18.12 -1.46 -3.62
CA THR A 143 -18.25 -2.70 -2.87
C THR A 143 -19.50 -2.70 -2.00
N ASP A 144 -19.76 -3.79 -1.28
CA ASP A 144 -21.01 -4.01 -0.54
C ASP A 144 -21.24 -3.12 0.70
N GLY A 145 -20.23 -2.32 1.09
CA GLY A 145 -20.30 -1.41 2.24
C GLY A 145 -20.16 -2.09 3.62
N LYS A 146 -19.92 -3.39 3.68
CA LYS A 146 -19.97 -4.17 4.93
C LYS A 146 -18.78 -5.09 5.13
N SER A 147 -18.33 -5.76 4.07
CA SER A 147 -17.35 -6.82 4.14
C SER A 147 -15.93 -6.25 4.09
N LYS A 148 -14.95 -7.08 4.45
CA LYS A 148 -13.54 -6.74 4.28
C LYS A 148 -13.15 -6.95 2.82
N ASN A 149 -12.67 -5.90 2.16
CA ASN A 149 -12.28 -5.96 0.77
C ASN A 149 -10.81 -5.54 0.62
N SER A 150 -10.10 -6.17 -0.33
CA SER A 150 -8.80 -5.71 -0.77
C SER A 150 -8.93 -4.58 -1.80
N ARG A 151 -7.82 -3.90 -2.06
CA ARG A 151 -7.70 -3.03 -3.21
C ARG A 151 -7.74 -3.85 -4.50
N GLY A 152 -8.45 -3.37 -5.51
CA GLY A 152 -8.56 -4.04 -6.79
C GLY A 152 -7.30 -3.92 -7.65
N VAL A 153 -7.06 -4.93 -8.48
CA VAL A 153 -6.04 -4.96 -9.53
C VAL A 153 -6.71 -4.70 -10.87
N TRP A 154 -6.22 -3.70 -11.60
CA TRP A 154 -6.77 -3.29 -12.88
C TRP A 154 -6.43 -4.27 -14.00
N SER A 155 -7.40 -4.54 -14.88
CA SER A 155 -7.12 -5.15 -16.18
C SER A 155 -6.28 -4.22 -17.06
N ASN A 156 -5.53 -4.78 -18.02
CA ASN A 156 -4.69 -3.99 -18.93
C ASN A 156 -5.52 -3.01 -19.77
N ARG A 157 -6.76 -3.37 -20.11
CA ARG A 157 -7.69 -2.47 -20.82
C ARG A 157 -8.30 -1.39 -19.93
N GLY A 158 -8.12 -1.50 -18.61
CA GLY A 158 -8.63 -0.53 -17.64
C GLY A 158 -10.16 -0.51 -17.51
N GLU A 159 -10.84 -1.53 -17.98
CA GLU A 159 -12.29 -1.65 -17.92
C GLU A 159 -12.78 -2.32 -16.66
N ARG A 160 -11.99 -3.29 -16.12
CA ARG A 160 -12.36 -4.13 -15.00
C ARG A 160 -11.29 -4.12 -13.92
N MET A 161 -11.72 -4.49 -12.72
CA MET A 161 -10.85 -4.78 -11.58
C MET A 161 -11.22 -6.12 -11.00
N ILE A 162 -10.23 -6.84 -10.45
CA ILE A 162 -10.44 -8.00 -9.58
C ILE A 162 -9.92 -7.63 -8.19
N TYR A 163 -10.69 -7.96 -7.17
CA TYR A 163 -10.37 -7.71 -5.76
C TYR A 163 -10.86 -8.87 -4.89
N THR A 164 -10.35 -9.00 -3.67
CA THR A 164 -10.87 -9.99 -2.73
C THR A 164 -11.92 -9.38 -1.82
N SER A 165 -12.93 -10.17 -1.46
CA SER A 165 -13.98 -9.81 -0.51
C SER A 165 -14.35 -10.98 0.38
N THR A 166 -14.61 -10.69 1.66
CA THR A 166 -15.09 -11.73 2.61
C THR A 166 -16.62 -11.84 2.65
N ARG A 167 -17.34 -11.25 1.69
CA ARG A 167 -18.82 -11.10 1.77
C ARG A 167 -19.59 -12.41 1.74
N ARG A 168 -19.03 -13.51 1.19
CA ARG A 168 -19.69 -14.79 1.14
C ARG A 168 -19.79 -15.45 2.52
N THR A 169 -18.70 -15.50 3.28
CA THR A 169 -18.63 -16.24 4.54
C THR A 169 -18.21 -15.39 5.74
N GLY A 170 -17.71 -14.19 5.53
CA GLY A 170 -17.08 -13.34 6.55
C GLY A 170 -15.60 -13.60 6.80
N ASN A 171 -15.05 -14.75 6.34
CA ASN A 171 -13.68 -15.18 6.57
C ASN A 171 -12.92 -15.45 5.26
N ASP A 172 -13.57 -16.08 4.29
CA ASP A 172 -12.94 -16.49 3.04
C ASP A 172 -12.75 -15.29 2.12
N ALA A 173 -11.53 -15.11 1.63
CA ALA A 173 -11.16 -14.03 0.73
C ALA A 173 -11.39 -14.44 -0.74
N ASP A 174 -12.63 -14.41 -1.17
CA ASP A 174 -13.02 -14.76 -2.54
C ASP A 174 -12.66 -13.65 -3.52
N PHE A 175 -12.36 -14.00 -4.77
CA PHE A 175 -12.16 -13.02 -5.82
C PHE A 175 -13.49 -12.59 -6.45
N TYR A 176 -13.65 -11.29 -6.58
CA TYR A 176 -14.76 -10.61 -7.25
C TYR A 176 -14.24 -9.77 -8.39
N THR A 177 -15.04 -9.63 -9.45
CA THR A 177 -14.74 -8.76 -10.59
C THR A 177 -15.79 -7.67 -10.70
N ILE A 178 -15.35 -6.46 -11.06
CA ILE A 178 -16.22 -5.29 -11.21
C ILE A 178 -15.72 -4.38 -12.32
N GLU A 179 -16.66 -3.74 -13.02
CA GLU A 179 -16.41 -2.59 -13.90
C GLU A 179 -16.70 -1.31 -13.09
N PRO A 180 -15.69 -0.52 -12.70
CA PRO A 180 -15.94 0.62 -11.82
C PRO A 180 -16.89 1.68 -12.37
N GLN A 181 -17.08 1.75 -13.68
CA GLN A 181 -18.08 2.62 -14.31
C GLN A 181 -19.52 2.05 -14.21
N ASN A 182 -19.64 0.74 -13.99
CA ASN A 182 -20.92 0.06 -13.82
C ASN A 182 -20.89 -0.78 -12.53
N PRO A 183 -21.14 -0.17 -11.34
CA PRO A 183 -21.07 -0.91 -10.07
C PRO A 183 -22.00 -2.12 -9.98
N ALA A 184 -23.10 -2.16 -10.77
CA ALA A 184 -24.01 -3.30 -10.83
C ALA A 184 -23.38 -4.55 -11.49
N SER A 185 -22.21 -4.42 -12.13
CA SER A 185 -21.46 -5.54 -12.72
C SER A 185 -20.70 -6.36 -11.68
N ASP A 186 -20.66 -5.91 -10.41
CA ASP A 186 -19.93 -6.56 -9.33
C ASP A 186 -20.45 -7.98 -9.07
N LYS A 187 -19.58 -8.97 -9.27
CA LYS A 187 -19.93 -10.38 -9.15
C LYS A 187 -18.77 -11.24 -8.65
N LEU A 188 -19.12 -12.34 -8.02
CA LEU A 188 -18.17 -13.40 -7.66
C LEU A 188 -17.50 -13.93 -8.93
N LEU A 189 -16.17 -14.01 -8.92
CA LEU A 189 -15.37 -14.64 -9.96
C LEU A 189 -14.97 -16.06 -9.56
N THR A 190 -14.37 -16.23 -8.36
CA THR A 190 -13.99 -17.56 -7.87
C THR A 190 -14.01 -17.61 -6.35
N GLU A 191 -14.45 -18.73 -5.81
CA GLU A 191 -14.45 -18.99 -4.37
C GLU A 191 -13.08 -19.46 -3.91
N ASN A 192 -12.72 -19.03 -2.71
CA ASN A 192 -11.49 -19.44 -2.03
C ASN A 192 -11.81 -20.01 -0.65
N GLU A 193 -10.85 -20.67 -0.05
CA GLU A 193 -10.89 -21.11 1.33
C GLU A 193 -9.90 -20.28 2.15
N GLY A 194 -10.36 -19.72 3.27
CA GLY A 194 -9.56 -18.93 4.18
C GLY A 194 -9.15 -17.56 3.67
N GLY A 195 -8.30 -16.91 4.44
CA GLY A 195 -7.63 -15.66 4.08
C GLY A 195 -6.34 -15.90 3.31
N GLY A 196 -5.52 -14.85 3.18
CA GLY A 196 -4.19 -14.96 2.56
C GLY A 196 -4.18 -14.97 1.03
N TRP A 197 -5.30 -14.64 0.39
CA TRP A 197 -5.41 -14.52 -1.07
C TRP A 197 -5.20 -13.07 -1.52
N TYR A 198 -4.31 -12.89 -2.50
CA TYR A 198 -3.94 -11.59 -3.06
C TYR A 198 -3.97 -11.64 -4.58
N GLY A 199 -4.58 -10.65 -5.21
CA GLY A 199 -4.45 -10.44 -6.66
C GLY A 199 -3.09 -9.84 -6.98
N LEU A 200 -2.44 -10.33 -8.04
CA LEU A 200 -1.14 -9.87 -8.47
C LEU A 200 -1.20 -9.11 -9.79
N ASP A 201 -1.56 -9.77 -10.88
CA ASP A 201 -1.50 -9.20 -12.21
C ASP A 201 -2.48 -9.88 -13.18
N TRP A 202 -2.76 -9.23 -14.30
CA TRP A 202 -3.53 -9.75 -15.41
C TRP A 202 -2.61 -10.17 -16.56
N SER A 203 -2.95 -11.25 -17.25
CA SER A 203 -2.27 -11.56 -18.51
C SER A 203 -2.46 -10.43 -19.53
N PRO A 204 -1.53 -10.24 -20.48
CA PRO A 204 -1.60 -9.12 -21.44
C PRO A 204 -2.90 -9.04 -22.26
N ASP A 205 -3.58 -10.16 -22.46
CA ASP A 205 -4.87 -10.27 -23.14
C ASP A 205 -6.09 -10.14 -22.23
N ASP A 206 -5.88 -9.96 -20.91
CA ASP A 206 -6.89 -9.94 -19.86
C ASP A 206 -7.70 -11.25 -19.71
N ALA A 207 -7.21 -12.37 -20.28
CA ALA A 207 -7.89 -13.66 -20.20
C ALA A 207 -7.59 -14.43 -18.92
N LYS A 208 -6.42 -14.21 -18.32
CA LYS A 208 -5.98 -14.85 -17.08
C LYS A 208 -5.65 -13.82 -16.01
N PHE A 209 -5.85 -14.23 -14.77
CA PHE A 209 -5.49 -13.46 -13.59
C PHE A 209 -4.52 -14.23 -12.71
N LEU A 210 -3.41 -13.64 -12.36
CA LEU A 210 -2.43 -14.23 -11.45
C LEU A 210 -2.79 -13.86 -10.01
N ALA A 211 -2.86 -14.88 -9.17
CA ALA A 211 -3.15 -14.72 -7.75
C ALA A 211 -2.09 -15.41 -6.90
N LEU A 212 -1.87 -14.87 -5.70
CA LEU A 212 -1.03 -15.44 -4.66
C LEU A 212 -1.91 -15.94 -3.52
N GLN A 213 -1.68 -17.19 -3.10
CA GLN A 213 -2.17 -17.72 -1.83
C GLN A 213 -0.99 -17.79 -0.85
N TYR A 214 -0.99 -16.91 0.14
CA TYR A 214 0.00 -16.90 1.22
C TYR A 214 -0.43 -17.83 2.34
N VAL A 215 0.42 -18.78 2.69
CA VAL A 215 0.19 -19.72 3.80
C VAL A 215 1.09 -19.38 4.98
N SER A 216 2.38 -19.18 4.73
CA SER A 216 3.38 -18.80 5.74
C SER A 216 4.57 -18.11 5.08
N VAL A 217 5.52 -17.64 5.88
CA VAL A 217 6.76 -17.02 5.38
C VAL A 217 7.57 -17.95 4.45
N ASN A 218 7.40 -19.29 4.60
CA ASN A 218 8.12 -20.29 3.82
C ASN A 218 7.22 -21.03 2.83
N GLU A 219 5.96 -20.61 2.67
CA GLU A 219 5.01 -21.35 1.85
C GLU A 219 3.96 -20.40 1.26
N SER A 220 3.94 -20.33 -0.04
CA SER A 220 2.91 -19.64 -0.81
C SER A 220 2.72 -20.30 -2.17
N TYR A 221 1.59 -20.03 -2.79
CA TYR A 221 1.23 -20.64 -4.07
C TYR A 221 0.81 -19.58 -5.08
N LEU A 222 1.29 -19.70 -6.30
CA LEU A 222 0.81 -18.92 -7.44
C LEU A 222 -0.29 -19.70 -8.16
N TRP A 223 -1.38 -18.99 -8.45
CA TRP A 223 -2.55 -19.53 -9.12
C TRP A 223 -2.87 -18.73 -10.38
N LEU A 224 -3.27 -19.42 -11.43
CA LEU A 224 -3.89 -18.81 -12.61
C LEU A 224 -5.40 -19.00 -12.56
N ILE A 225 -6.13 -17.91 -12.73
CA ILE A 225 -7.59 -17.88 -12.74
C ILE A 225 -8.06 -17.44 -14.12
N ASP A 226 -8.95 -18.20 -14.73
CA ASP A 226 -9.64 -17.79 -15.96
C ASP A 226 -10.62 -16.67 -15.64
N THR A 227 -10.48 -15.51 -16.27
CA THR A 227 -11.28 -14.32 -15.93
C THR A 227 -12.72 -14.39 -16.45
N SER A 228 -13.04 -15.35 -17.30
CA SER A 228 -14.39 -15.56 -17.86
C SER A 228 -15.18 -16.61 -17.08
N THR A 229 -14.53 -17.71 -16.66
CA THR A 229 -15.17 -18.84 -15.98
C THR A 229 -14.96 -18.85 -14.49
N GLY A 230 -13.88 -18.21 -13.98
CA GLY A 230 -13.46 -18.28 -12.59
C GLY A 230 -12.73 -19.59 -12.22
N GLU A 231 -12.50 -20.47 -13.19
CA GLU A 231 -11.70 -21.69 -12.96
C GLU A 231 -10.27 -21.30 -12.55
N LYS A 232 -9.79 -21.91 -11.47
CA LYS A 232 -8.44 -21.66 -10.97
C LYS A 232 -7.57 -22.91 -11.02
N GLN A 233 -6.32 -22.71 -11.41
CA GLN A 233 -5.30 -23.75 -11.46
C GLN A 233 -4.09 -23.31 -10.66
N ARG A 234 -3.59 -24.19 -9.77
CA ARG A 234 -2.31 -23.97 -9.10
C ARG A 234 -1.19 -24.05 -10.13
N LEU A 235 -0.36 -23.01 -10.17
CA LEU A 235 0.75 -22.90 -11.10
C LEU A 235 2.07 -23.31 -10.45
N LEU A 236 2.40 -22.73 -9.31
CA LEU A 236 3.66 -22.91 -8.58
C LEU A 236 3.47 -22.81 -7.06
N PRO A 237 4.30 -23.53 -6.25
CA PRO A 237 5.02 -24.72 -6.69
C PRO A 237 4.04 -25.80 -7.16
N GLN A 238 4.51 -26.74 -7.97
CA GLN A 238 3.68 -27.85 -8.44
C GLN A 238 3.30 -28.77 -7.27
N GLU A 239 2.26 -29.57 -7.46
CA GLU A 239 1.82 -30.54 -6.46
C GLU A 239 2.91 -31.58 -6.18
N GLY A 240 3.23 -31.78 -4.88
CA GLY A 240 4.28 -32.72 -4.45
C GLY A 240 5.68 -32.09 -4.35
N GLU A 241 5.87 -30.86 -4.75
CA GLU A 241 7.12 -30.13 -4.50
C GLU A 241 7.24 -29.70 -3.03
N GLU A 242 8.47 -29.39 -2.59
CA GLU A 242 8.77 -28.84 -1.27
C GLU A 242 8.05 -27.50 -1.04
N LYS A 243 7.99 -27.07 0.22
CA LYS A 243 7.50 -25.74 0.58
C LYS A 243 8.42 -24.68 0.01
N ILE A 244 7.86 -23.81 -0.78
CA ILE A 244 8.57 -22.71 -1.44
C ILE A 244 7.76 -21.43 -1.23
N SER A 245 8.45 -20.34 -0.96
CA SER A 245 7.85 -19.01 -0.93
C SER A 245 7.96 -18.35 -2.30
N TYR A 246 6.83 -17.87 -2.80
CA TYR A 246 6.74 -16.94 -3.92
C TYR A 246 6.19 -15.62 -3.38
N ASP A 247 6.79 -14.50 -3.78
CA ASP A 247 6.34 -13.16 -3.39
C ASP A 247 6.26 -12.28 -4.64
N GLY A 248 5.04 -11.82 -4.92
CA GLY A 248 4.76 -11.07 -6.13
C GLY A 248 4.78 -11.91 -7.42
N GLY A 249 4.25 -11.33 -8.48
CA GLY A 249 4.22 -11.94 -9.81
C GLY A 249 3.69 -10.94 -10.82
N ILE A 250 4.39 -10.79 -11.96
CA ILE A 250 3.99 -9.92 -13.07
C ILE A 250 4.16 -10.72 -14.36
N PHE A 251 3.16 -10.69 -15.25
CA PHE A 251 3.29 -11.28 -16.57
C PHE A 251 4.33 -10.54 -17.43
N SER A 252 5.10 -11.31 -18.20
CA SER A 252 5.84 -10.70 -19.31
C SER A 252 4.86 -10.14 -20.34
N LYS A 253 5.23 -9.06 -21.02
CA LYS A 253 4.31 -8.38 -21.97
C LYS A 253 3.95 -9.19 -23.20
N ASP A 254 4.71 -10.26 -23.49
CA ASP A 254 4.39 -11.24 -24.53
C ASP A 254 3.51 -12.40 -24.02
N GLY A 255 3.18 -12.41 -22.73
CA GLY A 255 2.34 -13.43 -22.11
C GLY A 255 2.97 -14.81 -21.96
N LYS A 256 4.27 -14.98 -22.27
CA LYS A 256 4.93 -16.29 -22.26
C LYS A 256 5.49 -16.68 -20.91
N GLY A 257 5.64 -15.74 -20.00
CA GLY A 257 6.23 -16.03 -18.70
C GLY A 257 5.81 -15.05 -17.62
N LEU A 258 6.33 -15.31 -16.42
CA LEU A 258 6.14 -14.51 -15.23
C LEU A 258 7.49 -14.06 -14.66
N TYR A 259 7.57 -12.85 -14.21
CA TYR A 259 8.60 -12.40 -13.28
C TYR A 259 8.08 -12.61 -11.86
N VAL A 260 8.87 -13.28 -11.01
CA VAL A 260 8.49 -13.62 -9.63
C VAL A 260 9.68 -13.45 -8.69
N ILE A 261 9.41 -13.24 -7.42
CA ILE A 261 10.38 -13.38 -6.34
C ILE A 261 10.16 -14.74 -5.70
N SER A 262 11.23 -15.52 -5.44
CA SER A 262 11.13 -16.82 -4.77
C SER A 262 12.43 -17.20 -4.08
N ASP A 263 12.31 -17.97 -3.00
CA ASP A 263 13.41 -18.65 -2.29
C ASP A 263 13.73 -20.04 -2.87
N ARG A 264 13.07 -20.44 -3.96
CA ARG A 264 13.35 -21.71 -4.65
C ARG A 264 14.86 -21.84 -4.92
N ASP A 265 15.44 -22.98 -4.53
CA ASP A 265 16.86 -23.32 -4.71
C ASP A 265 17.84 -22.31 -4.07
N SER A 266 17.44 -21.57 -3.02
CA SER A 266 18.26 -20.51 -2.43
C SER A 266 17.87 -20.16 -1.00
N GLU A 267 18.85 -19.78 -0.21
CA GLU A 267 18.65 -19.10 1.09
C GLU A 267 18.09 -17.67 0.93
N PHE A 268 18.25 -17.07 -0.26
CA PHE A 268 17.82 -15.71 -0.55
C PHE A 268 16.62 -15.71 -1.48
N SER A 269 15.68 -14.81 -1.23
CA SER A 269 14.60 -14.52 -2.18
C SER A 269 15.17 -13.91 -3.45
N ARG A 270 14.99 -14.58 -4.59
CA ARG A 270 15.57 -14.22 -5.88
C ARG A 270 14.49 -13.80 -6.87
N LEU A 271 14.82 -12.82 -7.69
CA LEU A 271 14.05 -12.50 -8.87
C LEU A 271 14.32 -13.54 -9.95
N ALA A 272 13.26 -14.16 -10.45
CA ALA A 272 13.30 -15.16 -11.52
C ALA A 272 12.29 -14.80 -12.63
N TYR A 273 12.60 -15.23 -13.84
CA TYR A 273 11.66 -15.38 -14.95
C TYR A 273 11.27 -16.83 -15.05
N VAL A 274 9.96 -17.10 -15.06
CA VAL A 274 9.39 -18.44 -15.20
C VAL A 274 8.69 -18.54 -16.53
N GLU A 275 9.10 -19.48 -17.37
CA GLU A 275 8.41 -19.78 -18.63
C GLU A 275 7.10 -20.51 -18.34
N LEU A 276 5.97 -20.04 -18.85
CA LEU A 276 4.65 -20.60 -18.50
C LEU A 276 4.42 -22.01 -19.06
N ASP A 277 4.98 -22.31 -20.23
CA ASP A 277 4.78 -23.60 -20.88
C ASP A 277 5.56 -24.74 -20.20
N THR A 278 6.76 -24.45 -19.67
CA THR A 278 7.68 -25.44 -19.09
C THR A 278 7.83 -25.34 -17.59
N LEU A 279 7.44 -24.20 -17.00
CA LEU A 279 7.67 -23.81 -15.60
C LEU A 279 9.15 -23.73 -15.22
N GLU A 280 10.05 -23.65 -16.22
CA GLU A 280 11.48 -23.51 -16.00
C GLU A 280 11.82 -22.10 -15.45
N HIS A 281 12.65 -22.07 -14.41
CA HIS A 281 13.08 -20.86 -13.74
C HIS A 281 14.42 -20.38 -14.27
N THR A 282 14.48 -19.13 -14.73
CA THR A 282 15.72 -18.41 -15.03
C THR A 282 15.96 -17.34 -13.98
N TYR A 283 16.94 -17.52 -13.11
CA TYR A 283 17.26 -16.58 -12.04
C TYR A 283 17.99 -15.35 -12.57
N LEU A 284 17.36 -14.18 -12.46
CA LEU A 284 17.85 -12.89 -12.94
C LEU A 284 18.77 -12.22 -11.92
N SER A 285 18.55 -12.47 -10.62
CA SER A 285 19.33 -11.88 -9.52
C SER A 285 20.35 -12.83 -8.88
N LYS A 286 20.70 -13.98 -9.52
CA LYS A 286 21.56 -15.05 -8.95
C LYS A 286 22.93 -14.54 -8.42
N LYS A 287 23.45 -13.45 -8.96
CA LYS A 287 24.74 -12.90 -8.54
C LYS A 287 24.71 -12.17 -7.20
N PHE A 288 23.51 -11.79 -6.72
CA PHE A 288 23.35 -11.09 -5.45
C PHE A 288 23.16 -12.12 -4.32
N ARG A 289 23.79 -11.87 -3.17
CA ARG A 289 23.63 -12.66 -1.95
C ARG A 289 22.78 -11.89 -0.93
N TRP A 290 21.64 -11.37 -1.41
CA TRP A 290 20.69 -10.57 -0.67
C TRP A 290 19.29 -10.83 -1.20
N ASP A 291 18.30 -10.67 -0.34
CA ASP A 291 16.91 -10.81 -0.72
C ASP A 291 16.51 -9.69 -1.68
N VAL A 292 15.79 -10.08 -2.72
CA VAL A 292 15.03 -9.15 -3.54
C VAL A 292 13.71 -8.89 -2.80
N THR A 293 13.44 -7.62 -2.50
CA THR A 293 12.29 -7.20 -1.68
C THR A 293 11.16 -6.56 -2.47
N ALA A 294 11.42 -6.12 -3.69
CA ALA A 294 10.42 -5.54 -4.58
C ALA A 294 10.91 -5.58 -6.01
N PHE A 295 9.99 -5.60 -6.95
CA PHE A 295 10.28 -5.43 -8.38
C PHE A 295 9.08 -4.84 -9.12
N ASP A 296 9.36 -4.25 -10.28
CA ASP A 296 8.34 -3.72 -11.18
C ASP A 296 8.83 -3.77 -12.62
N LEU A 297 7.90 -3.93 -13.56
CA LEU A 297 8.16 -4.04 -14.99
C LEU A 297 7.69 -2.76 -15.69
N SER A 298 8.54 -2.17 -16.54
CA SER A 298 8.13 -1.02 -17.35
C SER A 298 6.95 -1.37 -18.27
N ASP A 299 6.10 -0.38 -18.59
CA ASP A 299 4.91 -0.57 -19.41
C ASP A 299 5.19 -1.20 -20.77
N ASP A 300 6.35 -0.87 -21.35
CA ASP A 300 6.83 -1.44 -22.61
C ASP A 300 7.51 -2.82 -22.47
N GLY A 301 7.65 -3.32 -21.22
CA GLY A 301 8.31 -4.60 -20.91
C GLY A 301 9.82 -4.63 -21.09
N ASN A 302 10.45 -3.51 -21.45
CA ASN A 302 11.88 -3.47 -21.81
C ASN A 302 12.82 -3.44 -20.60
N TYR A 303 12.32 -2.95 -19.45
CA TYR A 303 13.11 -2.81 -18.23
C TYR A 303 12.39 -3.39 -17.02
N LEU A 304 13.14 -4.08 -16.20
CA LEU A 304 12.72 -4.60 -14.92
C LEU A 304 13.53 -3.88 -13.83
N ALA A 305 12.85 -3.15 -12.97
CA ALA A 305 13.45 -2.56 -11.78
C ALA A 305 13.26 -3.52 -10.61
N PHE A 306 14.26 -3.68 -9.74
CA PHE A 306 14.11 -4.43 -8.50
C PHE A 306 15.02 -3.88 -7.41
N VAL A 307 14.70 -4.16 -6.17
CA VAL A 307 15.43 -3.71 -4.99
C VAL A 307 15.97 -4.91 -4.23
N THR A 308 17.25 -4.87 -3.88
CA THR A 308 17.85 -5.81 -2.91
C THR A 308 18.00 -5.15 -1.55
N ASN A 309 17.81 -5.92 -0.48
CA ASN A 309 18.10 -5.46 0.89
C ASN A 309 19.54 -5.80 1.24
N GLU A 310 20.46 -4.87 0.99
CA GLU A 310 21.88 -5.05 1.23
C GLU A 310 22.29 -4.44 2.58
N ASP A 311 22.43 -5.30 3.58
CA ASP A 311 22.78 -4.89 4.96
C ASP A 311 21.87 -3.77 5.50
N GLY A 312 20.54 -3.92 5.31
CA GLY A 312 19.54 -2.94 5.73
C GLY A 312 19.38 -1.73 4.81
N THR A 313 20.10 -1.69 3.69
CA THR A 313 19.99 -0.63 2.68
C THR A 313 19.26 -1.14 1.44
N GLY A 314 18.25 -0.40 0.96
CA GLY A 314 17.58 -0.70 -0.30
C GLY A 314 18.45 -0.30 -1.50
N VAL A 315 18.93 -1.26 -2.28
CA VAL A 315 19.74 -1.02 -3.47
C VAL A 315 18.92 -1.29 -4.72
N LEU A 316 18.73 -0.23 -5.53
CA LEU A 316 17.98 -0.30 -6.77
C LEU A 316 18.83 -0.88 -7.90
N HIS A 317 18.25 -1.81 -8.64
CA HIS A 317 18.81 -2.39 -9.86
C HIS A 317 17.82 -2.21 -11.01
N ILE A 318 18.34 -1.96 -12.22
CA ILE A 318 17.54 -1.95 -13.45
C ILE A 318 18.17 -2.93 -14.44
N LEU A 319 17.36 -3.86 -14.90
CA LEU A 319 17.73 -4.89 -15.86
C LEU A 319 17.00 -4.64 -17.19
N ASN A 320 17.70 -4.71 -18.31
CA ASN A 320 17.06 -4.81 -19.61
C ASN A 320 16.58 -6.26 -19.81
N THR A 321 15.30 -6.46 -20.05
CA THR A 321 14.65 -7.80 -20.09
C THR A 321 15.15 -8.66 -21.25
N ALA A 322 15.35 -8.08 -22.44
CA ALA A 322 15.79 -8.81 -23.63
C ALA A 322 17.27 -9.20 -23.57
N THR A 323 18.16 -8.29 -23.16
CA THR A 323 19.60 -8.53 -23.12
C THR A 323 20.10 -9.08 -21.80
N ARG A 324 19.27 -9.06 -20.75
CA ARG A 324 19.61 -9.42 -19.35
C ARG A 324 20.83 -8.63 -18.82
N ARG A 325 21.08 -7.43 -19.35
CA ARG A 325 22.16 -6.56 -18.90
C ARG A 325 21.66 -5.52 -17.91
N PHE A 326 22.46 -5.30 -16.86
CA PHE A 326 22.17 -4.29 -15.86
C PHE A 326 22.53 -2.90 -16.38
N LYS A 327 21.65 -1.94 -16.13
CA LYS A 327 21.88 -0.52 -16.41
C LYS A 327 22.74 0.07 -15.30
N ARG A 328 23.71 0.90 -15.67
CA ARG A 328 24.46 1.68 -14.69
C ARG A 328 23.57 2.81 -14.16
N LEU A 329 23.36 2.83 -12.86
CA LEU A 329 22.60 3.87 -12.17
C LEU A 329 23.53 4.91 -11.53
N PRO A 330 23.09 6.16 -11.35
CA PRO A 330 23.78 7.09 -10.49
C PRO A 330 23.79 6.57 -9.05
N LYS A 331 24.77 7.00 -8.25
CA LYS A 331 24.80 6.67 -6.83
C LYS A 331 23.61 7.35 -6.13
N LEU A 332 22.74 6.56 -5.56
CA LEU A 332 21.63 7.04 -4.72
C LEU A 332 22.12 7.31 -3.30
N PRO A 333 21.47 8.19 -2.53
CA PRO A 333 21.69 8.31 -1.10
C PRO A 333 21.41 6.98 -0.38
N ILE A 334 22.05 6.78 0.76
CA ILE A 334 21.76 5.61 1.63
C ILE A 334 20.31 5.73 2.16
N GLY A 335 19.55 4.67 2.04
CA GLY A 335 18.15 4.63 2.46
C GLY A 335 17.41 3.42 1.94
N GLN A 336 16.09 3.46 2.04
CA GLN A 336 15.20 2.48 1.44
C GLN A 336 14.63 3.02 0.12
N VAL A 337 14.40 2.12 -0.83
CA VAL A 337 13.75 2.43 -2.11
C VAL A 337 12.36 1.81 -2.09
N TYR A 338 11.35 2.64 -2.33
CA TYR A 338 9.96 2.26 -2.43
C TYR A 338 9.36 2.83 -3.73
N GLY A 339 8.41 2.14 -4.35
CA GLY A 339 7.72 2.62 -5.54
C GLY A 339 6.74 1.62 -6.06
#